data_a8893bd7c934ad07ceacf359cdb74fd0
#
_entry.id   a8893bd7c934ad07ceacf359cdb74fd0
#
_cell.length_a   1.000
_cell.length_b   1.000
_cell.length_c   1.000
_cell.angle_alpha   90.00
_cell.angle_beta   90.00
_cell.angle_gamma   90.00
#
_symmetry.space_group_name_H-M   'P 1'
#
loop_
_entity.id
_entity.type
_entity.pdbx_description
1 polymer ?
#
loop_
_entity_poly.entity_id
_entity_poly.type
_entity_poly.pdbx_seq_one_letter_code
_entity_poly.pdbx_strand_id
1 'polypeptide(L)'
;MNIGVDIDGVLTDLERMALDYGTKMCVEENIPINLNIERYWEIDKYNWTKEQEELFWNKNLVPYVVESTPRKFAPQILQKLQEEGNKIFVITARNESGMPLEYEGKMQEFTKKWLTDNNIKY
;
A
#
# COMPACT_ATOMS: atom_id res chain seq x y z
N MET A 1 -4.26 -20.38 -17.38
CA MET A 1 -4.26 -20.52 -15.90
C MET A 1 -4.96 -19.31 -15.29
N ASN A 2 -5.54 -19.46 -14.10
CA ASN A 2 -6.07 -18.33 -13.33
C ASN A 2 -5.04 -17.94 -12.27
N ILE A 3 -4.66 -16.66 -12.26
CA ILE A 3 -3.63 -16.14 -11.36
C ILE A 3 -4.25 -15.05 -10.48
N GLY A 4 -4.28 -15.26 -9.17
CA GLY A 4 -4.67 -14.25 -8.20
C GLY A 4 -3.45 -13.44 -7.75
N VAL A 5 -3.57 -12.12 -7.72
CA VAL A 5 -2.49 -11.21 -7.37
C VAL A 5 -2.98 -10.25 -6.28
N ASP A 6 -2.25 -10.16 -5.19
CA ASP A 6 -2.51 -9.19 -4.13
C ASP A 6 -1.92 -7.81 -4.51
N ILE A 7 -2.41 -6.76 -3.87
CA ILE A 7 -1.95 -5.39 -4.10
C ILE A 7 -0.83 -5.02 -3.13
N ASP A 8 -1.16 -4.96 -1.85
CA ASP A 8 -0.26 -4.39 -0.84
C ASP A 8 0.91 -5.31 -0.54
N GLY A 9 2.12 -4.84 -0.82
CA GLY A 9 3.33 -5.64 -0.69
C GLY A 9 3.64 -6.57 -1.86
N VAL A 10 2.73 -6.69 -2.83
CA VAL A 10 2.92 -7.50 -4.04
C VAL A 10 3.00 -6.61 -5.28
N LEU A 11 1.94 -5.90 -5.61
CA LEU A 11 1.95 -4.90 -6.70
C LEU A 11 2.57 -3.58 -6.24
N THR A 12 2.47 -3.25 -4.98
CA THR A 12 3.12 -2.09 -4.36
C THR A 12 4.31 -2.51 -3.51
N ASP A 13 5.25 -1.59 -3.27
CA ASP A 13 6.30 -1.74 -2.27
C ASP A 13 5.86 -1.11 -0.95
N LEU A 14 4.96 -1.80 -0.25
CA LEU A 14 4.40 -1.36 1.02
C LEU A 14 5.49 -1.14 2.08
N GLU A 15 6.48 -2.02 2.13
CA GLU A 15 7.58 -1.90 3.09
C GLU A 15 8.40 -0.63 2.87
N ARG A 16 8.72 -0.31 1.62
CA ARG A 16 9.44 0.91 1.25
C ARG A 16 8.63 2.15 1.62
N MET A 17 7.34 2.13 1.31
CA MET A 17 6.44 3.23 1.68
C MET A 17 6.42 3.43 3.19
N ALA A 18 6.24 2.37 3.95
CA ALA A 18 6.20 2.45 5.42
C ALA A 18 7.50 3.01 6.00
N LEU A 19 8.65 2.65 5.46
CA LEU A 19 9.95 3.19 5.88
C LEU A 19 10.11 4.66 5.51
N ASP A 20 9.75 5.05 4.30
CA ASP A 20 9.86 6.44 3.84
C ASP A 20 8.94 7.37 4.62
N TYR A 21 7.65 7.06 4.67
CA TYR A 21 6.66 7.90 5.36
C TYR A 21 6.72 7.78 6.88
N GLY A 22 7.12 6.62 7.40
CA GLY A 22 7.32 6.43 8.84
C GLY A 22 8.48 7.26 9.36
N THR A 23 9.60 7.27 8.67
CA THR A 23 10.76 8.11 9.00
C THR A 23 10.42 9.59 8.91
N LYS A 24 9.69 9.99 7.85
CA LYS A 24 9.22 11.36 7.69
C LYS A 24 8.34 11.79 8.87
N MET A 25 7.40 10.95 9.29
CA MET A 25 6.54 11.25 10.44
C MET A 25 7.35 11.39 11.73
N CYS A 26 8.32 10.51 11.97
CA CYS A 26 9.18 10.60 13.15
C CYS A 26 9.88 11.95 13.21
N VAL A 27 10.41 12.44 12.09
CA VAL A 27 11.05 13.76 12.02
C VAL A 27 10.06 14.89 12.27
N GLU A 28 8.91 14.85 11.63
CA GLU A 28 7.87 15.90 11.77
C GLU A 28 7.28 15.98 13.18
N GLU A 29 7.09 14.84 13.83
CA GLU A 29 6.43 14.74 15.14
C GLU A 29 7.45 14.65 16.29
N ASN A 30 8.74 14.81 16.02
CA ASN A 30 9.82 14.69 17.03
C ASN A 30 9.81 13.35 17.77
N ILE A 31 9.52 12.27 17.05
CA ILE A 31 9.56 10.91 17.58
C ILE A 31 10.96 10.35 17.37
N PRO A 32 11.66 9.86 18.40
CA PRO A 32 12.97 9.23 18.22
C PRO A 32 12.88 8.04 17.28
N ILE A 33 13.78 7.96 16.31
CA ILE A 33 13.82 6.83 15.36
C ILE A 33 14.53 5.66 16.03
N ASN A 34 13.79 4.63 16.37
CA ASN A 34 14.30 3.39 16.92
C ASN A 34 13.81 2.24 16.05
N LEU A 35 14.46 2.06 14.90
CA LEU A 35 14.00 1.21 13.81
C LEU A 35 14.53 -0.21 13.93
N ASN A 36 13.63 -1.19 13.88
CA ASN A 36 13.95 -2.60 13.73
C ASN A 36 13.30 -3.15 12.46
N ILE A 37 14.05 -3.23 11.37
CA ILE A 37 13.58 -3.66 10.05
C ILE A 37 13.22 -5.14 9.98
N GLU A 38 13.61 -5.94 10.96
CA GLU A 38 13.26 -7.37 11.02
C GLU A 38 11.81 -7.61 11.45
N ARG A 39 11.15 -6.59 12.03
CA ARG A 39 9.74 -6.69 12.40
C ARG A 39 8.84 -6.49 11.19
N TYR A 40 7.69 -7.14 11.22
CA TYR A 40 6.72 -7.09 10.11
C TYR A 40 5.83 -5.84 10.17
N TRP A 41 5.25 -5.55 11.32
CA TRP A 41 4.32 -4.43 11.48
C TRP A 41 5.07 -3.11 11.73
N GLU A 42 4.55 -2.01 11.20
CA GLU A 42 5.15 -0.67 11.33
C GLU A 42 5.27 -0.24 12.79
N ILE A 43 4.24 -0.51 13.60
CA ILE A 43 4.26 -0.22 15.05
C ILE A 43 5.45 -0.91 15.75
N ASP A 44 5.74 -2.14 15.36
CA ASP A 44 6.85 -2.89 15.93
C ASP A 44 8.20 -2.48 15.34
N LYS A 45 8.24 -2.15 14.05
CA LYS A 45 9.46 -1.66 13.39
C LYS A 45 9.98 -0.38 14.03
N TYR A 46 9.08 0.56 14.30
CA TYR A 46 9.42 1.88 14.84
C TYR A 46 9.27 1.96 16.35
N ASN A 47 8.80 0.91 16.98
CA ASN A 47 8.48 0.90 18.41
C ASN A 47 7.52 2.05 18.78
N TRP A 48 6.52 2.26 17.93
CA TRP A 48 5.50 3.29 18.12
C TRP A 48 4.49 2.91 19.21
N THR A 49 3.89 3.93 19.82
CA THR A 49 2.66 3.75 20.57
C THR A 49 1.50 3.49 19.61
N LYS A 50 0.38 3.01 20.13
CA LYS A 50 -0.84 2.80 19.32
C LYS A 50 -1.31 4.12 18.70
N GLU A 51 -1.25 5.22 19.44
CA GLU A 51 -1.64 6.55 18.97
C GLU A 51 -0.74 7.02 17.82
N GLN A 52 0.55 6.71 17.87
CA GLN A 52 1.49 7.03 16.79
C GLN A 52 1.21 6.20 15.53
N GLU A 53 0.88 4.93 15.66
CA GLU A 53 0.47 4.09 14.53
C GLU A 53 -0.82 4.62 13.90
N GLU A 54 -1.81 4.96 14.71
CA GLU A 54 -3.07 5.54 14.21
C GLU A 54 -2.82 6.86 13.49
N LEU A 55 -1.95 7.72 14.01
CA LEU A 55 -1.55 8.96 13.34
C LEU A 55 -0.89 8.68 12.00
N PHE A 56 0.01 7.71 11.94
CA PHE A 56 0.69 7.31 10.71
C PHE A 56 -0.31 6.93 9.61
N TRP A 57 -1.23 6.03 9.92
CA TRP A 57 -2.21 5.58 8.94
C TRP A 57 -3.25 6.65 8.60
N ASN A 58 -3.66 7.45 9.55
CA ASN A 58 -4.57 8.57 9.30
C ASN A 58 -3.98 9.57 8.31
N LYS A 59 -2.69 9.85 8.41
CA LYS A 59 -1.99 10.76 7.48
C LYS A 59 -1.69 10.14 6.12
N ASN A 60 -1.38 8.85 6.07
CA ASN A 60 -0.71 8.26 4.92
C ASN A 60 -1.52 7.20 4.16
N LEU A 61 -2.64 6.73 4.69
CA LEU A 61 -3.42 5.67 4.04
C LEU A 61 -3.94 6.11 2.66
N VAL A 62 -4.61 7.24 2.57
CA VAL A 62 -5.17 7.74 1.29
C VAL A 62 -4.06 8.12 0.32
N PRO A 63 -3.04 8.90 0.69
CA PRO A 63 -1.89 9.13 -0.19
C PRO A 63 -1.26 7.83 -0.69
N TYR A 64 -1.09 6.84 0.16
CA TYR A 64 -0.57 5.53 -0.25
C TYR A 64 -1.48 4.84 -1.28
N VAL A 65 -2.78 4.78 -1.01
CA VAL A 65 -3.74 4.11 -1.92
C VAL A 65 -3.82 4.81 -3.27
N VAL A 66 -3.74 6.13 -3.30
CA VAL A 66 -3.93 6.95 -4.51
C VAL A 66 -2.64 7.19 -5.28
N GLU A 67 -1.53 7.41 -4.59
CA GLU A 67 -0.30 7.96 -5.19
C GLU A 67 0.87 6.96 -5.24
N SER A 68 0.77 5.79 -4.59
CA SER A 68 1.87 4.83 -4.60
C SER A 68 2.19 4.38 -6.02
N THR A 69 3.48 4.21 -6.31
CA THR A 69 3.92 3.62 -7.57
C THR A 69 3.89 2.09 -7.46
N PRO A 70 3.53 1.38 -8.54
CA PRO A 70 3.63 -0.07 -8.54
C PRO A 70 5.11 -0.50 -8.48
N ARG A 71 5.35 -1.73 -8.05
CA ARG A 71 6.68 -2.31 -8.15
C ARG A 71 7.17 -2.21 -9.59
N LYS A 72 8.45 -1.91 -9.73
CA LYS A 72 9.11 -1.83 -11.03
C LYS A 72 8.83 -3.11 -11.83
N PHE A 73 8.35 -2.95 -13.04
CA PHE A 73 7.99 -4.03 -13.96
C PHE A 73 6.68 -4.80 -13.65
N ALA A 74 5.98 -4.54 -12.56
CA ALA A 74 4.73 -5.27 -12.24
C ALA A 74 3.69 -5.18 -13.38
N PRO A 75 3.37 -4.00 -13.93
CA PRO A 75 2.42 -3.91 -15.04
C PRO A 75 2.85 -4.72 -16.27
N GLN A 76 4.13 -4.65 -16.63
CA GLN A 76 4.68 -5.36 -17.79
C GLN A 76 4.66 -6.89 -17.59
N ILE A 77 4.97 -7.36 -16.39
CA ILE A 77 4.93 -8.79 -16.07
C ILE A 77 3.49 -9.32 -16.16
N LEU A 78 2.52 -8.58 -15.59
CA LEU A 78 1.12 -8.98 -15.66
C LEU A 78 0.60 -8.99 -17.11
N GLN A 79 0.96 -7.98 -17.90
CA GLN A 79 0.63 -7.96 -19.33
C GLN A 79 1.20 -9.18 -20.05
N LYS A 80 2.46 -9.51 -19.81
CA LYS A 80 3.10 -10.68 -20.41
C LYS A 80 2.38 -11.98 -20.05
N LEU A 81 2.01 -12.14 -18.80
CA LEU A 81 1.24 -13.32 -18.37
C LEU A 81 -0.13 -13.41 -19.04
N GLN A 82 -0.80 -12.29 -19.27
CA GLN A 82 -2.07 -12.26 -20.00
C GLN A 82 -1.87 -12.62 -21.49
N GLU A 83 -0.83 -12.11 -22.13
CA GLU A 83 -0.48 -12.45 -23.51
C GLU A 83 -0.19 -13.95 -23.68
N GLU A 84 0.28 -14.60 -22.64
CA GLU A 84 0.51 -16.06 -22.59
C GLU A 84 -0.79 -16.85 -22.31
N GLY A 85 -1.95 -16.21 -22.27
CA GLY A 85 -3.26 -16.84 -22.10
C GLY A 85 -3.73 -17.00 -20.66
N ASN A 86 -3.05 -16.38 -19.69
CA ASN A 86 -3.48 -16.42 -18.31
C ASN A 86 -4.55 -15.36 -18.02
N LYS A 87 -5.45 -15.66 -17.08
CA LYS A 87 -6.40 -14.69 -16.53
C LYS A 87 -5.88 -14.17 -15.20
N ILE A 88 -5.83 -12.84 -15.07
CA ILE A 88 -5.37 -12.18 -13.85
C ILE A 88 -6.57 -11.72 -13.04
N PHE A 89 -6.55 -12.03 -11.76
CA PHE A 89 -7.53 -11.58 -10.76
C PHE A 89 -6.80 -10.81 -9.68
N VAL A 90 -7.29 -9.62 -9.37
CA VAL A 90 -6.78 -8.86 -8.23
C VAL A 90 -7.55 -9.27 -6.98
N ILE A 91 -6.85 -9.74 -5.97
CA ILE A 91 -7.40 -10.19 -4.70
C ILE A 91 -6.77 -9.31 -3.62
N THR A 92 -7.59 -8.56 -2.89
CA THR A 92 -7.08 -7.64 -1.87
C THR A 92 -7.92 -7.68 -0.61
N ALA A 93 -7.26 -7.48 0.53
CA ALA A 93 -7.90 -7.33 1.83
C ALA A 93 -8.31 -5.88 2.12
N ARG A 94 -8.08 -4.94 1.19
CA ARG A 94 -8.46 -3.53 1.38
C ARG A 94 -9.95 -3.39 1.68
N ASN A 95 -10.27 -2.58 2.67
CA ASN A 95 -11.64 -2.29 3.08
C ASN A 95 -11.75 -0.85 3.56
N GLU A 96 -12.95 -0.44 4.00
CA GLU A 96 -13.21 0.93 4.44
C GLU A 96 -12.68 1.24 5.85
N SER A 97 -12.13 0.26 6.57
CA SER A 97 -11.56 0.46 7.90
C SER A 97 -10.35 1.39 7.84
N GLY A 98 -10.33 2.37 8.72
CA GLY A 98 -9.24 3.35 8.78
C GLY A 98 -9.31 4.46 7.73
N MET A 99 -10.33 4.49 6.86
CA MET A 99 -10.52 5.61 5.94
C MET A 99 -10.93 6.87 6.70
N PRO A 100 -10.31 8.02 6.42
CA PRO A 100 -10.78 9.30 6.94
C PRO A 100 -12.23 9.56 6.54
N LEU A 101 -12.99 10.26 7.40
CA LEU A 101 -14.41 10.54 7.15
C LEU A 101 -14.68 11.20 5.80
N GLU A 102 -13.82 12.11 5.37
CA GLU A 102 -13.94 12.80 4.07
C GLU A 102 -13.86 11.86 2.87
N TYR A 103 -13.30 10.67 3.05
CA TYR A 103 -13.13 9.64 2.00
C TYR A 103 -13.92 8.36 2.30
N GLU A 104 -14.89 8.43 3.21
CA GLU A 104 -15.72 7.28 3.56
C GLU A 104 -16.37 6.66 2.33
N GLY A 105 -16.28 5.34 2.19
CA GLY A 105 -16.82 4.60 1.04
C GLY A 105 -15.98 4.66 -0.23
N LYS A 106 -14.81 5.29 -0.22
CA LYS A 106 -13.99 5.53 -1.43
C LYS A 106 -12.88 4.51 -1.66
N MET A 107 -12.61 3.58 -0.75
CA MET A 107 -11.47 2.66 -0.88
C MET A 107 -11.51 1.87 -2.19
N GLN A 108 -12.65 1.30 -2.55
CA GLN A 108 -12.77 0.53 -3.78
C GLN A 108 -12.59 1.40 -5.03
N GLU A 109 -13.18 2.59 -5.05
CA GLU A 109 -13.04 3.55 -6.15
C GLU A 109 -11.57 3.94 -6.34
N PHE A 110 -10.89 4.32 -5.27
CA PHE A 110 -9.48 4.69 -5.31
C PHE A 110 -8.58 3.53 -5.76
N THR A 111 -8.85 2.34 -5.28
CA THR A 111 -8.10 1.14 -5.67
C THR A 111 -8.26 0.82 -7.15
N LYS A 112 -9.48 0.86 -7.67
CA LYS A 112 -9.74 0.63 -9.11
C LYS A 112 -9.09 1.70 -9.98
N LYS A 113 -9.18 2.95 -9.55
CA LYS A 113 -8.52 4.06 -10.27
C LYS A 113 -7.00 3.87 -10.30
N TRP A 114 -6.40 3.51 -9.16
CA TRP A 114 -4.97 3.24 -9.08
C TRP A 114 -4.52 2.12 -10.04
N LEU A 115 -5.27 1.03 -10.09
CA LEU A 115 -4.99 -0.07 -11.02
C LEU A 115 -5.03 0.39 -12.48
N THR A 116 -6.06 1.15 -12.85
CA THR A 116 -6.22 1.69 -14.20
C THR A 116 -5.12 2.68 -14.55
N ASP A 117 -4.82 3.63 -13.67
CA ASP A 117 -3.81 4.68 -13.90
C ASP A 117 -2.39 4.09 -14.04
N ASN A 118 -2.14 2.93 -13.45
CA ASN A 118 -0.85 2.23 -13.54
C ASN A 118 -0.82 1.12 -14.58
N ASN A 119 -1.81 1.06 -15.48
CA ASN A 119 -1.89 0.07 -16.56
C ASN A 119 -1.91 -1.38 -16.08
N ILE A 120 -2.48 -1.62 -14.92
CA ILE A 120 -2.68 -2.97 -14.40
C ILE A 120 -4.04 -3.47 -14.90
N LYS A 121 -4.00 -4.42 -15.80
CA LYS A 121 -5.20 -5.06 -16.38
C LYS A 121 -5.48 -6.37 -15.67
N TYR A 122 -6.74 -6.60 -15.39
CA TYR A 122 -7.20 -7.78 -14.66
C TYR A 122 -8.62 -8.19 -15.07
#